data_b19ac9c14990bf6e290a7db2b655e96a
#
_entry.id   b19ac9c14990bf6e290a7db2b655e96a
#
_cell.length_a   1.000
_cell.length_b   1.000
_cell.length_c   1.000
_cell.angle_alpha   90.00
_cell.angle_beta   90.00
_cell.angle_gamma   90.00
#
_symmetry.space_group_name_H-M   'P 1'
#
loop_
_entity.id
_entity.type
_entity.pdbx_description
1 polymer ?
#
loop_
_entity_poly.entity_id
_entity_poly.type
_entity_poly.pdbx_seq_one_letter_code
_entity_poly.pdbx_strand_id
1 'polypeptide(L)'
;VSLFYFNIKDLVMKKILVLNSGSSTLKYQLFNVDGESYEVVAKGNAERIGRDASFVGIKYANGDKKEVKVDLPDHKTALNEVMKLLTDGVIGNLNEISAIGHRIVQGGSIFKGSVVVTEKVIEDIESLSTLAPLHNPSAALVIRAVMKELPSVPQVVVFDTAFHQTMPAEAYIYALPEEQRTTYKIRRYGAHGTSHKFVAQKAAEIIGEKSKIITC
;
A
#
# COMPACT_ATOMS: atom_id res chain seq x y z
N VAL A 1 -10.22 -12.54 -20.35
CA VAL A 1 -10.27 -11.26 -19.61
C VAL A 1 -11.67 -11.19 -19.00
N SER A 2 -11.83 -11.72 -17.79
CA SER A 2 -13.08 -11.66 -17.02
C SER A 2 -13.05 -10.35 -16.22
N LEU A 3 -13.77 -9.36 -16.71
CA LEU A 3 -14.19 -8.20 -15.95
C LEU A 3 -15.13 -8.70 -14.85
N PHE A 4 -14.68 -8.73 -13.62
CA PHE A 4 -15.59 -8.80 -12.48
C PHE A 4 -16.37 -7.49 -12.45
N TYR A 5 -17.56 -7.49 -13.03
CA TYR A 5 -18.58 -6.50 -12.76
C TYR A 5 -18.98 -6.67 -11.29
N PHE A 6 -18.46 -5.84 -10.42
CA PHE A 6 -19.09 -5.62 -9.13
C PHE A 6 -20.45 -4.99 -9.39
N ASN A 7 -21.49 -5.68 -9.00
CA ASN A 7 -22.87 -5.24 -9.15
C ASN A 7 -23.10 -4.00 -8.27
N ILE A 8 -23.33 -2.84 -8.89
CA ILE A 8 -23.50 -1.51 -8.26
C ILE A 8 -24.88 -1.44 -7.53
N LYS A 9 -25.28 -2.45 -6.81
CA LYS A 9 -26.59 -2.46 -6.14
C LYS A 9 -26.57 -2.48 -4.61
N ASP A 10 -25.43 -2.28 -3.98
CA ASP A 10 -25.37 -2.02 -2.53
C ASP A 10 -24.63 -0.71 -2.30
N LEU A 11 -25.39 0.38 -2.16
CA LEU A 11 -24.97 1.67 -1.59
C LEU A 11 -24.69 1.51 -0.08
N VAL A 12 -23.81 0.59 0.27
CA VAL A 12 -23.28 0.46 1.62
C VAL A 12 -21.92 1.13 1.63
N MET A 13 -21.81 2.19 2.40
CA MET A 13 -20.53 2.87 2.67
C MET A 13 -19.48 1.83 3.09
N LYS A 14 -18.42 1.69 2.30
CA LYS A 14 -17.37 0.70 2.53
C LYS A 14 -16.22 1.32 3.33
N LYS A 15 -15.73 0.61 4.33
CA LYS A 15 -14.52 1.00 5.05
C LYS A 15 -13.31 0.34 4.43
N ILE A 16 -12.38 1.14 3.91
CA ILE A 16 -11.13 0.67 3.31
C ILE A 16 -9.96 1.08 4.19
N LEU A 17 -9.20 0.10 4.68
CA LEU A 17 -7.97 0.35 5.41
C LEU A 17 -6.78 0.34 4.44
N VAL A 18 -5.98 1.38 4.44
CA VAL A 18 -4.74 1.45 3.65
C VAL A 18 -3.54 1.37 4.57
N LEU A 19 -2.63 0.46 4.28
CA LEU A 19 -1.41 0.19 5.03
C LEU A 19 -0.17 0.50 4.18
N ASN A 20 0.80 1.18 4.78
CA ASN A 20 2.09 1.49 4.18
C ASN A 20 3.20 1.13 5.18
N SER A 21 3.82 -0.01 4.95
CA SER A 21 4.87 -0.57 5.80
C SER A 21 6.26 -0.12 5.35
N GLY A 22 6.99 0.51 6.26
CA GLY A 22 8.42 0.82 6.13
C GLY A 22 9.26 -0.10 7.03
N SER A 23 10.57 0.07 7.02
CA SER A 23 11.50 -0.78 7.79
C SER A 23 11.29 -0.72 9.31
N SER A 24 10.88 0.43 9.85
CA SER A 24 10.61 0.65 11.28
C SER A 24 9.34 1.45 11.53
N THR A 25 8.43 1.50 10.55
CA THR A 25 7.19 2.27 10.62
C THR A 25 6.04 1.52 9.95
N LEU A 26 4.84 1.73 10.45
CA LEU A 26 3.60 1.30 9.80
C LEU A 26 2.65 2.49 9.78
N LYS A 27 2.45 3.10 8.61
CA LYS A 27 1.47 4.17 8.42
C LYS A 27 0.14 3.59 7.95
N TYR A 28 -0.96 4.16 8.41
CA TYR A 28 -2.29 3.69 8.04
C TYR A 28 -3.29 4.83 7.86
N GLN A 29 -4.29 4.58 7.04
CA GLN A 29 -5.47 5.43 6.90
C GLN A 29 -6.71 4.56 6.72
N LEU A 30 -7.77 4.91 7.41
CA LEU A 30 -9.10 4.31 7.22
C LEU A 30 -9.99 5.31 6.48
N PHE A 31 -10.61 4.83 5.42
CA PHE A 31 -11.50 5.62 4.56
C PHE A 31 -12.93 5.08 4.63
N ASN A 32 -13.90 5.99 4.64
CA ASN A 32 -15.23 5.69 4.14
C ASN A 32 -15.25 5.92 2.63
N VAL A 33 -15.76 4.98 1.89
CA VAL A 33 -15.82 5.02 0.41
C VAL A 33 -17.25 4.78 -0.03
N ASP A 34 -17.78 5.71 -0.85
CA ASP A 34 -19.07 5.62 -1.50
C ASP A 34 -18.91 5.93 -2.99
N GLY A 35 -18.97 4.90 -3.83
CA GLY A 35 -18.66 5.03 -5.25
C GLY A 35 -17.26 5.58 -5.51
N GLU A 36 -17.17 6.76 -6.11
CA GLU A 36 -15.90 7.47 -6.38
C GLU A 36 -15.50 8.44 -5.26
N SER A 37 -16.41 8.71 -4.32
CA SER A 37 -16.19 9.59 -3.19
C SER A 37 -15.52 8.85 -2.05
N TYR A 38 -14.59 9.51 -1.37
CA TYR A 38 -13.95 8.98 -0.18
C TYR A 38 -13.63 10.08 0.82
N GLU A 39 -13.70 9.72 2.09
CA GLU A 39 -13.26 10.59 3.19
C GLU A 39 -12.36 9.84 4.17
N VAL A 40 -11.42 10.55 4.78
CA VAL A 40 -10.53 9.98 5.80
C VAL A 40 -11.27 9.98 7.13
N VAL A 41 -11.55 8.81 7.67
CA VAL A 41 -12.18 8.62 8.99
C VAL A 41 -11.15 8.70 10.11
N ALA A 42 -9.99 8.08 9.90
CA ALA A 42 -8.86 8.13 10.82
C ALA A 42 -7.56 7.85 10.06
N LYS A 43 -6.46 8.39 10.58
CA LYS A 43 -5.11 8.09 10.08
C LYS A 43 -4.12 8.06 11.23
N GLY A 44 -3.02 7.35 11.05
CA GLY A 44 -2.00 7.27 12.08
C GLY A 44 -0.77 6.51 11.65
N ASN A 45 0.05 6.22 12.63
CA ASN A 45 1.30 5.53 12.43
C ASN A 45 1.72 4.76 13.69
N ALA A 46 2.45 3.68 13.48
CA ALA A 46 3.31 3.06 14.47
C ALA A 46 4.75 3.40 14.09
N GLU A 47 5.54 3.84 15.05
CA GLU A 47 6.88 4.35 14.81
C GLU A 47 7.91 3.61 15.70
N ARG A 48 9.15 3.56 15.20
CA ARG A 48 10.30 2.96 15.90
C ARG A 48 10.08 1.46 16.18
N ILE A 49 9.41 0.76 15.27
CA ILE A 49 9.22 -0.70 15.34
C ILE A 49 10.58 -1.39 15.41
N GLY A 50 10.75 -2.30 16.36
CA GLY A 50 12.01 -2.97 16.65
C GLY A 50 13.06 -2.08 17.33
N ARG A 51 12.68 -0.94 17.92
CA ARG A 51 13.58 0.03 18.58
C ARG A 51 12.95 0.52 19.88
N ASP A 52 13.80 1.06 20.76
CA ASP A 52 13.37 1.70 22.00
C ASP A 52 12.45 2.91 21.74
N ALA A 53 11.60 3.21 22.72
CA ALA A 53 10.66 4.32 22.71
C ALA A 53 9.70 4.29 21.49
N SER A 54 9.25 3.10 21.14
CA SER A 54 8.21 2.91 20.11
C SER A 54 6.84 3.39 20.60
N PHE A 55 5.98 3.75 19.66
CA PHE A 55 4.63 4.22 19.95
C PHE A 55 3.69 3.97 18.78
N VAL A 56 2.39 4.00 19.05
CA VAL A 56 1.35 4.07 18.04
C VAL A 56 0.53 5.34 18.23
N GLY A 57 0.15 5.97 17.12
CA GLY A 57 -0.65 7.19 17.13
C GLY A 57 -1.83 7.11 16.18
N ILE A 58 -2.91 7.83 16.51
CA ILE A 58 -4.08 8.00 15.69
C ILE A 58 -4.51 9.46 15.68
N LYS A 59 -4.94 9.95 14.52
CA LYS A 59 -5.63 11.21 14.34
C LYS A 59 -7.03 10.92 13.79
N TYR A 60 -8.04 11.36 14.49
CA TYR A 60 -9.46 11.22 14.13
C TYR A 60 -9.89 12.30 13.12
N ALA A 61 -11.04 12.10 12.48
CA ALA A 61 -11.61 13.04 11.51
C ALA A 61 -11.90 14.42 12.14
N ASN A 62 -12.30 14.47 13.42
CA ASN A 62 -12.54 15.72 14.17
C ASN A 62 -11.26 16.51 14.51
N GLY A 63 -10.10 15.95 14.18
CA GLY A 63 -8.79 16.57 14.43
C GLY A 63 -8.09 16.13 15.71
N ASP A 64 -8.79 15.45 16.61
CA ASP A 64 -8.22 14.91 17.85
C ASP A 64 -7.13 13.89 17.57
N LYS A 65 -6.18 13.79 18.50
CA LYS A 65 -5.06 12.85 18.39
C LYS A 65 -4.91 12.07 19.69
N LYS A 66 -4.53 10.80 19.54
CA LYS A 66 -4.13 9.93 20.66
C LYS A 66 -2.80 9.29 20.29
N GLU A 67 -1.88 9.25 21.23
CA GLU A 67 -0.60 8.54 21.12
C GLU A 67 -0.43 7.62 22.33
N VAL A 68 0.02 6.40 22.09
CA VAL A 68 0.23 5.39 23.12
C VAL A 68 1.67 4.89 22.98
N LYS A 69 2.48 5.12 24.01
CA LYS A 69 3.82 4.52 24.11
C LYS A 69 3.65 3.06 24.45
N VAL A 70 4.15 2.21 23.60
CA VAL A 70 4.02 0.75 23.71
C VAL A 70 5.22 0.10 23.03
N ASP A 71 5.71 -1.01 23.58
CA ASP A 71 6.77 -1.78 22.95
C ASP A 71 6.25 -2.45 21.66
N LEU A 72 6.95 -2.19 20.55
CA LEU A 72 6.64 -2.70 19.22
C LEU A 72 7.84 -3.51 18.70
N PRO A 73 8.05 -4.74 19.16
CA PRO A 73 9.19 -5.56 18.75
C PRO A 73 9.17 -5.88 17.25
N ASP A 74 8.00 -5.93 16.64
CA ASP A 74 7.83 -6.26 15.24
C ASP A 74 6.59 -5.61 14.60
N HIS A 75 6.46 -5.73 13.29
CA HIS A 75 5.32 -5.18 12.52
C HIS A 75 3.99 -5.86 12.83
N LYS A 76 4.00 -7.12 13.27
CA LYS A 76 2.77 -7.81 13.67
C LYS A 76 2.20 -7.19 14.94
N THR A 77 3.04 -6.96 15.95
CA THR A 77 2.64 -6.27 17.18
C THR A 77 2.17 -4.85 16.87
N ALA A 78 2.88 -4.13 15.99
CA ALA A 78 2.48 -2.79 15.55
C ALA A 78 1.09 -2.80 14.88
N LEU A 79 0.82 -3.77 14.00
CA LEU A 79 -0.49 -3.93 13.36
C LEU A 79 -1.59 -4.18 14.40
N ASN A 80 -1.35 -5.06 15.38
CA ASN A 80 -2.32 -5.35 16.43
C ASN A 80 -2.67 -4.10 17.26
N GLU A 81 -1.67 -3.28 17.61
CA GLU A 81 -1.91 -2.03 18.34
C GLU A 81 -2.66 -1.00 17.48
N VAL A 82 -2.39 -0.92 16.17
CA VAL A 82 -3.17 -0.11 15.22
C VAL A 82 -4.63 -0.58 15.17
N MET A 83 -4.88 -1.89 15.08
CA MET A 83 -6.24 -2.44 15.07
C MET A 83 -6.99 -2.14 16.37
N LYS A 84 -6.34 -2.19 17.53
CA LYS A 84 -6.92 -1.78 18.81
C LYS A 84 -7.31 -0.31 18.80
N LEU A 85 -6.43 0.60 18.33
CA LEU A 85 -6.77 2.03 18.25
C LEU A 85 -7.96 2.29 17.34
N LEU A 86 -8.09 1.55 16.23
CA LEU A 86 -9.24 1.66 15.33
C LEU A 86 -10.52 1.19 16.01
N THR A 87 -10.51 0.05 16.72
CA THR A 87 -11.70 -0.48 17.42
C THR A 87 -12.07 0.30 18.67
N ASP A 88 -11.12 0.98 19.31
CA ASP A 88 -11.35 1.78 20.51
C ASP A 88 -12.11 3.08 20.28
N GLY A 89 -12.16 3.58 19.04
CA GLY A 89 -12.73 4.91 18.85
C GLY A 89 -13.18 5.27 17.43
N VAL A 90 -13.10 4.33 16.47
CA VAL A 90 -13.42 4.61 15.05
C VAL A 90 -14.43 3.64 14.48
N ILE A 91 -14.25 2.35 14.75
CA ILE A 91 -15.11 1.24 14.28
C ILE A 91 -15.53 0.39 15.47
N GLY A 92 -16.71 -0.20 15.42
CA GLY A 92 -17.20 -1.08 16.50
C GLY A 92 -16.49 -2.43 16.55
N ASN A 93 -16.05 -2.92 15.39
CA ASN A 93 -15.26 -4.15 15.26
C ASN A 93 -14.57 -4.21 13.90
N LEU A 94 -13.59 -5.12 13.76
CA LEU A 94 -12.77 -5.26 12.56
C LEU A 94 -13.55 -5.77 11.33
N ASN A 95 -14.71 -6.40 11.51
CA ASN A 95 -15.54 -6.89 10.40
C ASN A 95 -16.18 -5.73 9.59
N GLU A 96 -16.13 -4.51 10.09
CA GLU A 96 -16.54 -3.34 9.33
C GLU A 96 -15.55 -2.99 8.21
N ILE A 97 -14.32 -3.50 8.26
CA ILE A 97 -13.32 -3.28 7.21
C ILE A 97 -13.70 -4.15 6.01
N SER A 98 -14.06 -3.49 4.92
CA SER A 98 -14.53 -4.15 3.69
C SER A 98 -13.38 -4.62 2.79
N ALA A 99 -12.24 -3.94 2.82
CA ALA A 99 -11.03 -4.33 2.10
C ALA A 99 -9.79 -3.62 2.68
N ILE A 100 -8.61 -4.16 2.37
CA ILE A 100 -7.33 -3.60 2.80
C ILE A 100 -6.42 -3.39 1.59
N GLY A 101 -5.86 -2.19 1.46
CA GLY A 101 -4.86 -1.85 0.46
C GLY A 101 -3.46 -1.78 1.05
N HIS A 102 -2.48 -2.35 0.36
CA HIS A 102 -1.07 -2.29 0.77
C HIS A 102 -0.24 -1.59 -0.30
N ARG A 103 0.61 -0.65 0.10
CA ARG A 103 1.63 -0.08 -0.76
C ARG A 103 2.87 -0.98 -0.74
N ILE A 104 3.34 -1.37 -1.93
CA ILE A 104 4.56 -2.13 -2.15
C ILE A 104 5.54 -1.29 -2.97
N VAL A 105 6.77 -1.16 -2.48
CA VAL A 105 7.77 -0.30 -3.13
C VAL A 105 8.26 -0.92 -4.45
N GLN A 106 8.53 -2.23 -4.48
CA GLN A 106 9.12 -2.86 -5.66
C GLN A 106 8.27 -4.01 -6.19
N GLY A 107 7.74 -3.83 -7.40
CA GLY A 107 6.96 -4.83 -8.14
C GLY A 107 7.76 -5.56 -9.21
N GLY A 108 9.03 -5.20 -9.42
CA GLY A 108 9.89 -5.78 -10.45
C GLY A 108 9.30 -5.62 -11.85
N SER A 109 9.57 -6.57 -12.70
CA SER A 109 8.93 -6.74 -14.00
C SER A 109 7.68 -7.62 -13.94
N ILE A 110 7.36 -8.15 -12.75
CA ILE A 110 6.26 -9.09 -12.51
C ILE A 110 4.93 -8.35 -12.49
N PHE A 111 4.86 -7.27 -11.71
CA PHE A 111 3.61 -6.56 -11.44
C PHE A 111 3.48 -5.30 -12.31
N LYS A 112 2.48 -5.32 -13.20
CA LYS A 112 2.16 -4.20 -14.10
C LYS A 112 0.96 -3.36 -13.64
N GLY A 113 0.37 -3.71 -12.51
CA GLY A 113 -0.81 -3.05 -11.94
C GLY A 113 -1.09 -3.55 -10.54
N SER A 114 -2.19 -3.08 -9.96
CA SER A 114 -2.67 -3.57 -8.67
C SER A 114 -3.23 -4.98 -8.81
N VAL A 115 -3.02 -5.83 -7.81
CA VAL A 115 -3.52 -7.21 -7.80
C VAL A 115 -4.10 -7.59 -6.44
N VAL A 116 -5.07 -8.50 -6.46
CA VAL A 116 -5.60 -9.11 -5.24
C VAL A 116 -4.54 -10.03 -4.64
N VAL A 117 -4.38 -9.98 -3.33
CA VAL A 117 -3.40 -10.79 -2.61
C VAL A 117 -3.79 -12.27 -2.67
N THR A 118 -2.82 -13.09 -3.02
CA THR A 118 -2.83 -14.54 -2.91
C THR A 118 -1.48 -14.98 -2.36
N GLU A 119 -1.33 -16.24 -1.94
CA GLU A 119 -0.04 -16.75 -1.48
C GLU A 119 1.06 -16.56 -2.55
N LYS A 120 0.73 -16.84 -3.82
CA LYS A 120 1.66 -16.62 -4.94
C LYS A 120 2.09 -15.15 -5.08
N VAL A 121 1.19 -14.21 -4.88
CA VAL A 121 1.52 -12.76 -4.91
C VAL A 121 2.50 -12.41 -3.79
N ILE A 122 2.34 -12.97 -2.60
CA ILE A 122 3.26 -12.73 -1.48
C ILE A 122 4.65 -13.31 -1.78
N GLU A 123 4.71 -14.56 -2.27
CA GLU A 123 5.96 -15.19 -2.69
C GLU A 123 6.70 -14.36 -3.77
N ASP A 124 5.96 -13.83 -4.74
CA ASP A 124 6.52 -12.96 -5.78
C ASP A 124 7.07 -11.65 -5.19
N ILE A 125 6.36 -11.03 -4.24
CA ILE A 125 6.84 -9.84 -3.51
C ILE A 125 8.12 -10.17 -2.72
N GLU A 126 8.15 -11.30 -2.02
CA GLU A 126 9.30 -11.77 -1.26
C GLU A 126 10.52 -12.02 -2.17
N SER A 127 10.29 -12.61 -3.36
CA SER A 127 11.35 -12.86 -4.36
C SER A 127 12.01 -11.58 -4.91
N LEU A 128 11.33 -10.43 -4.75
CA LEU A 128 11.83 -9.12 -5.15
C LEU A 128 12.54 -8.38 -4.02
N SER A 129 12.72 -9.01 -2.85
CA SER A 129 13.35 -8.37 -1.68
C SER A 129 14.80 -7.93 -1.95
N THR A 130 15.52 -8.58 -2.86
CA THR A 130 16.86 -8.14 -3.28
C THR A 130 16.86 -6.77 -3.96
N LEU A 131 15.76 -6.39 -4.61
CA LEU A 131 15.59 -5.07 -5.23
C LEU A 131 15.09 -4.00 -4.24
N ALA A 132 14.47 -4.40 -3.13
CA ALA A 132 13.98 -3.49 -2.10
C ALA A 132 14.11 -4.12 -0.69
N PRO A 133 15.33 -4.38 -0.20
CA PRO A 133 15.57 -5.16 1.02
C PRO A 133 15.03 -4.50 2.30
N LEU A 134 14.86 -3.19 2.28
CA LEU A 134 14.33 -2.42 3.43
C LEU A 134 12.79 -2.27 3.41
N HIS A 135 12.12 -2.72 2.36
CA HIS A 135 10.69 -2.43 2.16
C HIS A 135 9.85 -3.69 1.90
N ASN A 136 10.19 -4.47 0.89
CA ASN A 136 9.39 -5.63 0.50
C ASN A 136 9.23 -6.68 1.60
N PRO A 137 10.29 -7.03 2.39
CA PRO A 137 10.14 -8.00 3.48
C PRO A 137 9.14 -7.55 4.55
N SER A 138 9.23 -6.30 5.01
CA SER A 138 8.29 -5.77 6.02
C SER A 138 6.85 -5.68 5.49
N ALA A 139 6.68 -5.35 4.21
CA ALA A 139 5.37 -5.34 3.58
C ALA A 139 4.76 -6.75 3.50
N ALA A 140 5.53 -7.77 3.09
CA ALA A 140 5.08 -9.15 3.06
C ALA A 140 4.68 -9.67 4.44
N LEU A 141 5.46 -9.33 5.49
CA LEU A 141 5.12 -9.68 6.87
C LEU A 141 3.78 -9.08 7.31
N VAL A 142 3.52 -7.82 6.99
CA VAL A 142 2.25 -7.14 7.33
C VAL A 142 1.10 -7.79 6.56
N ILE A 143 1.25 -8.10 5.26
CA ILE A 143 0.22 -8.79 4.48
C ILE A 143 -0.13 -10.15 5.10
N ARG A 144 0.87 -10.96 5.44
CA ARG A 144 0.66 -12.27 6.10
C ARG A 144 -0.01 -12.12 7.46
N ALA A 145 0.36 -11.11 8.24
CA ALA A 145 -0.29 -10.83 9.53
C ALA A 145 -1.77 -10.47 9.34
N VAL A 146 -2.09 -9.63 8.37
CA VAL A 146 -3.48 -9.29 8.01
C VAL A 146 -4.26 -10.51 7.53
N MET A 147 -3.69 -11.36 6.69
CA MET A 147 -4.34 -12.60 6.25
C MET A 147 -4.72 -13.52 7.42
N LYS A 148 -3.89 -13.54 8.44
CA LYS A 148 -4.15 -14.36 9.64
C LYS A 148 -5.23 -13.75 10.53
N GLU A 149 -5.20 -12.45 10.76
CA GLU A 149 -6.12 -11.76 11.67
C GLU A 149 -7.50 -11.48 11.01
N LEU A 150 -7.53 -11.27 9.69
CA LEU A 150 -8.72 -10.93 8.91
C LEU A 150 -8.84 -11.80 7.64
N PRO A 151 -8.98 -13.11 7.77
CA PRO A 151 -8.92 -14.05 6.65
C PRO A 151 -10.04 -13.86 5.61
N SER A 152 -11.17 -13.28 5.99
CA SER A 152 -12.31 -13.02 5.10
C SER A 152 -12.23 -11.66 4.38
N VAL A 153 -11.32 -10.77 4.80
CA VAL A 153 -11.22 -9.41 4.22
C VAL A 153 -10.29 -9.44 3.00
N PRO A 154 -10.76 -9.07 1.81
CA PRO A 154 -9.92 -9.04 0.63
C PRO A 154 -8.81 -8.00 0.77
N GLN A 155 -7.62 -8.37 0.33
CA GLN A 155 -6.45 -7.50 0.33
C GLN A 155 -6.01 -7.23 -1.09
N VAL A 156 -5.56 -6.00 -1.38
CA VAL A 156 -5.03 -5.56 -2.67
C VAL A 156 -3.66 -4.93 -2.45
N VAL A 157 -2.70 -5.27 -3.30
CA VAL A 157 -1.38 -4.64 -3.33
C VAL A 157 -1.25 -3.70 -4.50
N VAL A 158 -0.62 -2.55 -4.25
CA VAL A 158 -0.35 -1.49 -5.23
C VAL A 158 1.14 -1.21 -5.24
N PHE A 159 1.76 -1.19 -6.42
CA PHE A 159 3.20 -1.12 -6.57
C PHE A 159 3.66 0.26 -7.06
N ASP A 160 4.67 0.82 -6.40
CA ASP A 160 5.27 2.09 -6.81
C ASP A 160 5.89 2.04 -8.21
N THR A 161 6.31 0.86 -8.65
CA THR A 161 6.92 0.66 -9.97
C THR A 161 5.92 0.41 -11.09
N ALA A 162 4.65 0.08 -10.78
CA ALA A 162 3.67 -0.34 -11.77
C ALA A 162 3.31 0.74 -12.78
N PHE A 163 3.19 1.99 -12.35
CA PHE A 163 2.91 3.14 -13.24
C PHE A 163 3.96 3.31 -14.34
N HIS A 164 5.20 2.96 -14.04
CA HIS A 164 6.34 3.10 -14.96
C HIS A 164 6.57 1.88 -15.87
N GLN A 165 5.73 0.86 -15.82
CA GLN A 165 5.89 -0.34 -16.66
C GLN A 165 5.55 -0.10 -18.14
N THR A 166 5.04 1.07 -18.48
CA THR A 166 4.81 1.50 -19.86
C THR A 166 6.05 2.11 -20.52
N MET A 167 7.17 2.29 -19.80
CA MET A 167 8.42 2.77 -20.40
C MET A 167 8.87 1.81 -21.52
N PRO A 168 9.23 2.33 -22.70
CA PRO A 168 9.77 1.51 -23.78
C PRO A 168 11.19 1.02 -23.46
N ALA A 169 11.66 -0.01 -24.17
CA ALA A 169 12.91 -0.68 -23.87
C ALA A 169 14.13 0.27 -23.87
N GLU A 170 14.19 1.17 -24.80
CA GLU A 170 15.23 2.19 -24.91
C GLU A 170 15.29 3.16 -23.72
N ALA A 171 14.19 3.30 -22.98
CA ALA A 171 14.12 4.15 -21.80
C ALA A 171 14.46 3.42 -20.49
N TYR A 172 14.25 2.09 -20.40
CA TYR A 172 14.50 1.36 -19.17
C TYR A 172 15.76 0.48 -19.21
N ILE A 173 16.31 0.17 -20.38
CA ILE A 173 17.51 -0.65 -20.50
C ILE A 173 18.76 0.21 -20.27
N TYR A 174 19.68 -0.29 -19.44
CA TYR A 174 21.01 0.29 -19.28
C TYR A 174 22.00 -0.35 -20.25
N ALA A 175 23.01 0.41 -20.67
CA ALA A 175 24.10 -0.05 -21.53
C ALA A 175 25.09 -0.97 -20.77
N LEU A 176 24.60 -2.14 -20.39
CA LEU A 176 25.35 -3.20 -19.71
C LEU A 176 25.22 -4.50 -20.51
N PRO A 177 26.16 -5.46 -20.37
CA PRO A 177 26.04 -6.78 -20.95
C PRO A 177 24.71 -7.44 -20.61
N GLU A 178 24.10 -8.10 -21.60
CA GLU A 178 22.78 -8.71 -21.45
C GLU A 178 22.73 -9.74 -20.32
N GLU A 179 23.76 -10.54 -20.18
CA GLU A 179 23.90 -11.55 -19.13
C GLU A 179 23.76 -10.91 -17.74
N GLN A 180 24.43 -9.78 -17.50
CA GLN A 180 24.35 -9.07 -16.22
C GLN A 180 22.96 -8.47 -15.98
N ARG A 181 22.37 -7.89 -17.03
CA ARG A 181 21.04 -7.29 -16.93
C ARG A 181 19.97 -8.34 -16.58
N THR A 182 20.02 -9.48 -17.20
CA THR A 182 19.05 -10.57 -17.00
C THR A 182 19.27 -11.27 -15.66
N THR A 183 20.52 -11.60 -15.32
CA THR A 183 20.88 -12.30 -14.07
C THR A 183 20.50 -11.48 -12.85
N TYR A 184 20.85 -10.20 -12.86
CA TYR A 184 20.62 -9.30 -11.70
C TYR A 184 19.35 -8.46 -11.83
N LYS A 185 18.53 -8.66 -12.87
CA LYS A 185 17.30 -7.89 -13.15
C LYS A 185 17.54 -6.38 -13.21
N ILE A 186 18.70 -5.96 -13.77
CA ILE A 186 19.12 -4.56 -13.82
C ILE A 186 18.37 -3.83 -14.93
N ARG A 187 17.53 -2.90 -14.55
CA ARG A 187 16.83 -1.98 -15.45
C ARG A 187 16.36 -0.77 -14.66
N ARG A 188 15.88 0.29 -15.33
CA ARG A 188 15.12 1.35 -14.70
C ARG A 188 13.72 0.85 -14.38
N TYR A 189 13.33 0.93 -13.11
CA TYR A 189 11.98 0.57 -12.66
C TYR A 189 11.08 1.79 -12.46
N GLY A 190 11.66 2.93 -12.08
CA GLY A 190 10.95 4.08 -11.56
C GLY A 190 10.53 3.88 -10.10
N ALA A 191 10.03 4.93 -9.48
CA ALA A 191 9.57 4.93 -8.09
C ALA A 191 8.39 5.87 -7.91
N HIS A 192 7.72 5.80 -6.74
CA HIS A 192 6.59 6.67 -6.38
C HIS A 192 5.47 6.71 -7.44
N GLY A 193 5.32 5.66 -8.25
CA GLY A 193 4.40 5.63 -9.38
C GLY A 193 2.95 5.85 -8.99
N THR A 194 2.52 5.36 -7.82
CA THR A 194 1.18 5.61 -7.28
C THR A 194 0.94 7.11 -7.06
N SER A 195 1.93 7.83 -6.49
CA SER A 195 1.86 9.26 -6.29
C SER A 195 1.87 10.04 -7.61
N HIS A 196 2.80 9.71 -8.52
CA HIS A 196 2.87 10.35 -9.83
C HIS A 196 1.58 10.18 -10.62
N LYS A 197 1.01 8.97 -10.63
CA LYS A 197 -0.29 8.70 -11.27
C LYS A 197 -1.40 9.57 -10.68
N PHE A 198 -1.51 9.61 -9.35
CA PHE A 198 -2.55 10.37 -8.66
C PHE A 198 -2.43 11.87 -8.96
N VAL A 199 -1.22 12.44 -8.82
CA VAL A 199 -0.97 13.86 -9.07
C VAL A 199 -1.24 14.23 -10.54
N ALA A 200 -0.81 13.38 -11.49
CA ALA A 200 -1.08 13.60 -12.91
C ALA A 200 -2.58 13.59 -13.22
N GLN A 201 -3.34 12.65 -12.63
CA GLN A 201 -4.80 12.60 -12.79
C GLN A 201 -5.46 13.85 -12.22
N LYS A 202 -5.09 14.27 -11.00
CA LYS A 202 -5.64 15.49 -10.38
C LYS A 202 -5.27 16.75 -11.15
N ALA A 203 -4.06 16.84 -11.67
CA ALA A 203 -3.68 17.95 -12.54
C ALA A 203 -4.53 17.96 -13.82
N ALA A 204 -4.74 16.81 -14.47
CA ALA A 204 -5.56 16.71 -15.68
C ALA A 204 -7.02 17.12 -15.43
N GLU A 205 -7.59 16.78 -14.28
CA GLU A 205 -8.94 17.23 -13.88
C GLU A 205 -9.04 18.77 -13.79
N ILE A 206 -7.96 19.45 -13.37
CA ILE A 206 -7.94 20.92 -13.19
C ILE A 206 -7.65 21.66 -14.49
N ILE A 207 -6.67 21.19 -15.29
CA ILE A 207 -6.15 21.92 -16.46
C ILE A 207 -6.60 21.35 -17.80
N GLY A 208 -7.30 20.22 -17.81
CA GLY A 208 -7.83 19.49 -18.98
C GLY A 208 -6.97 18.29 -19.40
N GLU A 209 -7.65 17.22 -19.86
CA GLU A 209 -7.07 15.90 -20.15
C GLU A 209 -6.00 15.89 -21.27
N LYS A 210 -5.99 16.87 -22.17
CA LYS A 210 -5.04 16.94 -23.31
C LYS A 210 -3.68 17.59 -22.93
N SER A 211 -3.49 17.92 -21.67
CA SER A 211 -2.28 18.60 -21.21
C SER A 211 -1.11 17.63 -21.07
N LYS A 212 0.08 18.08 -21.43
CA LYS A 212 1.34 17.38 -21.11
C LYS A 212 1.73 17.75 -19.69
N ILE A 213 1.77 16.76 -18.81
CA ILE A 213 2.01 16.96 -17.37
C ILE A 213 3.36 16.34 -16.99
N ILE A 214 4.18 17.12 -16.30
CA ILE A 214 5.42 16.65 -15.66
C ILE A 214 5.16 16.66 -14.15
N THR A 215 5.38 15.53 -13.49
CA THR A 215 5.30 15.41 -12.03
C THR A 215 6.69 15.17 -11.46
N CYS A 216 7.07 15.92 -10.42
CA CYS A 216 8.37 15.86 -9.75
C CYS A 216 8.23 15.47 -8.29
#